data_c77cfa3cd0eefde14fbc30c575e37b77
#
_entry.id   c77cfa3cd0eefde14fbc30c575e37b77
#
_cell.length_a   1.000
_cell.length_b   1.000
_cell.length_c   1.000
_cell.angle_alpha   90.00
_cell.angle_beta   90.00
_cell.angle_gamma   90.00
#
_symmetry.space_group_name_H-M   'P 1'
#
loop_
_entity.id
_entity.type
_entity.pdbx_description
1 polymer ?
#
loop_
_entity_poly.entity_id
_entity_poly.type
_entity_poly.pdbx_seq_one_letter_code
_entity_poly.pdbx_strand_id
1 'polypeptide(L)'
;MINKAIEQAQKVGIDRLGFQQRVVYEKAELDEKITKLAAFIETFSAPFSVFGALPEPERYRLYAQHRAMVAYSAILGERIAAFGGVR
;
A
#
# COMPACT_ATOMS: atom_id res chain seq x y z
N MET A 1 -19.37 -7.63 15.69
CA MET A 1 -18.51 -6.50 15.57
C MET A 1 -17.07 -6.90 15.37
N ILE A 2 -16.46 -6.29 14.43
CA ILE A 2 -15.08 -6.58 14.11
C ILE A 2 -14.17 -6.28 15.28
N ASN A 3 -14.40 -5.15 15.94
CA ASN A 3 -13.52 -4.75 17.02
C ASN A 3 -13.54 -5.73 18.17
N LYS A 4 -14.71 -6.29 18.43
CA LYS A 4 -14.82 -7.22 19.53
C LYS A 4 -14.02 -8.49 19.28
N ALA A 5 -14.10 -8.99 18.05
CA ALA A 5 -13.35 -10.19 17.72
C ALA A 5 -11.85 -9.93 17.81
N ILE A 6 -11.42 -8.75 17.38
CA ILE A 6 -10.02 -8.40 17.44
C ILE A 6 -9.55 -8.29 18.89
N GLU A 7 -10.37 -7.69 19.74
CA GLU A 7 -10.01 -7.54 21.13
C GLU A 7 -9.81 -8.88 21.80
N GLN A 8 -10.71 -9.82 21.53
CA GLN A 8 -10.58 -11.12 22.15
C GLN A 8 -9.36 -11.88 21.65
N ALA A 9 -9.11 -11.79 20.36
CA ALA A 9 -7.94 -12.47 19.81
C ALA A 9 -6.66 -11.87 20.39
N GLN A 10 -6.63 -10.57 20.58
CA GLN A 10 -5.46 -9.93 21.16
C GLN A 10 -5.20 -10.39 22.58
N LYS A 11 -6.27 -10.63 23.34
CA LYS A 11 -6.11 -11.05 24.71
C LYS A 11 -5.42 -12.39 24.81
N VAL A 12 -5.66 -13.27 23.85
CA VAL A 12 -5.04 -14.59 23.88
C VAL A 12 -3.76 -14.64 23.08
N GLY A 13 -3.37 -13.51 22.48
CA GLY A 13 -2.12 -13.44 21.77
C GLY A 13 -2.15 -13.93 20.33
N ILE A 14 -3.21 -14.61 19.93
CA ILE A 14 -3.32 -15.17 18.59
C ILE A 14 -3.47 -14.07 17.55
N ASP A 15 -4.25 -13.04 17.89
CA ASP A 15 -4.52 -11.99 16.93
C ASP A 15 -3.30 -11.14 16.64
N ARG A 16 -2.30 -11.17 17.50
CA ARG A 16 -1.08 -10.41 17.23
C ARG A 16 -0.44 -10.88 15.93
N LEU A 17 -0.30 -12.19 15.75
CA LEU A 17 0.23 -12.72 14.50
C LEU A 17 -0.69 -12.39 13.34
N GLY A 18 -2.01 -12.54 13.54
CA GLY A 18 -2.95 -12.22 12.48
C GLY A 18 -2.87 -10.77 12.08
N PHE A 19 -2.73 -9.88 13.07
CA PHE A 19 -2.59 -8.46 12.78
C PHE A 19 -1.32 -8.18 11.99
N GLN A 20 -0.20 -8.75 12.41
CA GLN A 20 1.06 -8.55 11.70
C GLN A 20 0.99 -9.08 10.28
N GLN A 21 0.37 -10.24 10.10
CA GLN A 21 0.25 -10.82 8.78
C GLN A 21 -0.63 -9.97 7.89
N ARG A 22 -1.68 -9.36 8.44
CA ARG A 22 -2.52 -8.48 7.65
C ARG A 22 -1.75 -7.27 7.16
N VAL A 23 -0.85 -6.74 7.99
CA VAL A 23 -0.02 -5.61 7.57
C VAL A 23 0.92 -6.03 6.44
N VAL A 24 1.49 -7.22 6.53
CA VAL A 24 2.34 -7.74 5.47
C VAL A 24 1.57 -7.87 4.16
N TYR A 25 0.35 -8.40 4.24
CA TYR A 25 -0.49 -8.53 3.04
C TYR A 25 -0.86 -7.17 2.49
N GLU A 26 -1.19 -6.22 3.38
CA GLU A 26 -1.54 -4.88 2.93
C GLU A 26 -0.40 -4.25 2.16
N LYS A 27 0.82 -4.40 2.67
CA LYS A 27 1.97 -3.85 1.97
C LYS A 27 2.19 -4.53 0.62
N ALA A 28 2.03 -5.84 0.56
CA ALA A 28 2.22 -6.56 -0.70
C ALA A 28 1.22 -6.10 -1.75
N GLU A 29 -0.05 -5.93 -1.35
CA GLU A 29 -1.06 -5.43 -2.28
C GLU A 29 -0.79 -4.01 -2.69
N LEU A 30 -0.36 -3.18 -1.76
CA LEU A 30 -0.04 -1.79 -2.05
C LEU A 30 1.14 -1.71 -3.01
N ASP A 31 2.18 -2.51 -2.78
CA ASP A 31 3.35 -2.50 -3.64
C ASP A 31 3.00 -2.94 -5.05
N GLU A 32 2.08 -3.88 -5.20
CA GLU A 32 1.63 -4.28 -6.52
C GLU A 32 0.91 -3.13 -7.22
N LYS A 33 0.07 -2.41 -6.49
CA LYS A 33 -0.63 -1.26 -7.07
C LYS A 33 0.35 -0.15 -7.44
N ILE A 34 1.38 0.05 -6.62
CA ILE A 34 2.42 1.04 -6.93
C ILE A 34 3.11 0.68 -8.25
N THR A 35 3.46 -0.59 -8.41
CA THR A 35 4.13 -1.04 -9.62
C THR A 35 3.26 -0.82 -10.85
N LYS A 36 1.98 -1.14 -10.74
CA LYS A 36 1.05 -0.97 -11.86
C LYS A 36 0.86 0.50 -12.19
N LEU A 37 0.74 1.34 -11.19
CA LEU A 37 0.58 2.77 -11.43
C LEU A 37 1.83 3.36 -12.04
N ALA A 38 2.99 2.96 -11.55
CA ALA A 38 4.25 3.44 -12.11
C ALA A 38 4.35 3.07 -13.60
N ALA A 39 4.00 1.83 -13.93
CA ALA A 39 4.03 1.39 -15.31
C ALA A 39 3.08 2.21 -16.19
N PHE A 40 1.89 2.51 -15.66
CA PHE A 40 0.93 3.31 -16.39
C PHE A 40 1.47 4.71 -16.66
N ILE A 41 2.07 5.32 -15.63
CA ILE A 41 2.65 6.66 -15.76
C ILE A 41 3.79 6.66 -16.77
N GLU A 42 4.59 5.60 -16.79
CA GLU A 42 5.72 5.52 -17.70
C GLU A 42 5.31 5.46 -19.17
N THR A 43 4.06 5.16 -19.44
CA THR A 43 3.59 5.16 -20.82
C THR A 43 3.36 6.55 -21.39
N PHE A 44 3.65 7.61 -20.64
CA PHE A 44 3.30 8.97 -21.05
C PHE A 44 3.77 9.28 -22.48
N SER A 45 4.97 8.88 -22.82
CA SER A 45 5.55 9.18 -24.15
C SER A 45 5.20 8.16 -25.21
N ALA A 46 4.52 7.08 -24.82
CA ALA A 46 4.22 6.01 -25.78
C ALA A 46 3.12 6.45 -26.73
N PRO A 47 3.14 5.98 -27.98
CA PRO A 47 2.05 6.26 -28.90
C PRO A 47 0.73 5.74 -28.35
N PHE A 48 -0.31 6.56 -28.49
CA PHE A 48 -1.67 6.19 -28.05
C PHE A 48 -1.77 5.89 -26.57
N SER A 49 -0.89 6.51 -25.77
CA SER A 49 -0.90 6.33 -24.31
C SER A 49 -2.23 6.83 -23.74
N VAL A 50 -2.90 5.98 -22.97
CA VAL A 50 -4.10 6.39 -22.26
C VAL A 50 -3.74 7.43 -21.23
N PHE A 51 -2.65 7.20 -20.48
CA PHE A 51 -2.20 8.16 -19.49
C PHE A 51 -1.89 9.51 -20.14
N GLY A 52 -1.19 9.49 -21.27
CA GLY A 52 -0.85 10.72 -21.96
C GLY A 52 -2.06 11.49 -22.46
N ALA A 53 -3.17 10.78 -22.71
CA ALA A 53 -4.39 11.42 -23.19
C ALA A 53 -5.24 11.99 -22.07
N LEU A 54 -4.92 11.71 -20.83
CA LEU A 54 -5.68 12.25 -19.72
C LEU A 54 -5.45 13.75 -19.60
N PRO A 55 -6.45 14.49 -19.11
CA PRO A 55 -6.24 15.93 -18.84
C PRO A 55 -5.10 16.12 -17.86
N GLU A 56 -4.36 17.20 -18.03
CA GLU A 56 -3.18 17.47 -17.20
C GLU A 56 -3.50 17.43 -15.71
N PRO A 57 -4.60 18.01 -15.22
CA PRO A 57 -4.88 17.93 -13.78
C PRO A 57 -5.02 16.51 -13.29
N GLU A 58 -5.59 15.61 -14.13
CA GLU A 58 -5.73 14.23 -13.71
C GLU A 58 -4.37 13.54 -13.67
N ARG A 59 -3.49 13.85 -14.62
CA ARG A 59 -2.15 13.27 -14.59
C ARG A 59 -1.41 13.70 -13.32
N TYR A 60 -1.57 14.97 -12.92
CA TYR A 60 -0.92 15.45 -11.70
C TYR A 60 -1.49 14.76 -10.46
N ARG A 61 -2.79 14.49 -10.46
CA ARG A 61 -3.37 13.76 -9.33
C ARG A 61 -2.82 12.35 -9.24
N LEU A 62 -2.58 11.72 -10.37
CA LEU A 62 -2.01 10.37 -10.37
C LEU A 62 -0.55 10.38 -9.93
N TYR A 63 0.21 11.40 -10.29
CA TYR A 63 1.56 11.54 -9.75
C TYR A 63 1.52 11.69 -8.22
N ALA A 64 0.61 12.50 -7.73
CA ALA A 64 0.48 12.71 -6.29
C ALA A 64 0.06 11.41 -5.60
N GLN A 65 -0.86 10.68 -6.22
CA GLN A 65 -1.28 9.40 -5.67
C GLN A 65 -0.11 8.43 -5.60
N HIS A 66 0.69 8.37 -6.62
CA HIS A 66 1.86 7.49 -6.63
C HIS A 66 2.80 7.84 -5.48
N ARG A 67 3.09 9.11 -5.29
CA ARG A 67 3.96 9.54 -4.19
C ARG A 67 3.39 9.16 -2.84
N ALA A 68 2.08 9.34 -2.67
CA ALA A 68 1.44 9.00 -1.40
C ALA A 68 1.49 7.50 -1.14
N MET A 69 1.33 6.71 -2.18
CA MET A 69 1.38 5.26 -2.05
C MET A 69 2.78 4.79 -1.68
N VAL A 70 3.80 5.40 -2.27
CA VAL A 70 5.18 5.05 -1.95
C VAL A 70 5.48 5.38 -0.49
N ALA A 71 5.04 6.55 -0.03
CA ALA A 71 5.25 6.94 1.37
C ALA A 71 4.52 6.00 2.31
N TYR A 72 3.30 5.61 1.96
CA TYR A 72 2.53 4.69 2.77
C TYR A 72 3.21 3.32 2.84
N SER A 73 3.69 2.83 1.69
CA SER A 73 4.39 1.56 1.67
C SER A 73 5.64 1.58 2.56
N ALA A 74 6.36 2.70 2.55
CA ALA A 74 7.53 2.83 3.41
C ALA A 74 7.16 2.73 4.89
N ILE A 75 6.06 3.36 5.28
CA ILE A 75 5.59 3.29 6.65
C ILE A 75 5.21 1.85 7.02
N LEU A 76 4.54 1.15 6.12
CA LEU A 76 4.19 -0.24 6.39
C LEU A 76 5.46 -1.08 6.54
N GLY A 77 6.49 -0.80 5.75
CA GLY A 77 7.76 -1.49 5.90
C GLY A 77 8.40 -1.26 7.26
N GLU A 78 8.32 -0.02 7.76
CA GLU A 78 8.83 0.28 9.08
C GLU A 78 8.05 -0.46 10.16
N ARG A 79 6.74 -0.54 10.00
CA ARG A 79 5.92 -1.26 10.95
C ARG A 79 6.27 -2.74 10.98
N ILE A 80 6.46 -3.30 9.79
CA ILE A 80 6.81 -4.72 9.69
C ILE A 80 8.17 -4.98 10.32
N ALA A 81 9.12 -4.09 10.08
CA ALA A 81 10.45 -4.23 10.69
C ALA A 81 10.34 -4.17 12.20
N ALA A 82 9.45 -3.33 12.73
CA ALA A 82 9.27 -3.23 14.17
C ALA A 82 8.66 -4.49 14.76
N PHE A 83 7.87 -5.24 13.97
CA PHE A 83 7.35 -6.52 14.47
C PHE A 83 8.49 -7.45 14.84
N GLY A 84 9.50 -7.53 13.99
CA GLY A 84 10.63 -8.39 14.26
C GLY A 84 11.50 -7.89 15.39
N GLY A 85 11.48 -6.58 15.63
CA GLY A 85 12.28 -5.99 16.68
C GLY A 85 11.67 -6.08 18.06
N VAL A 86 10.40 -6.45 18.14
CA VAL A 86 9.70 -6.53 19.41
C VAL A 86 9.81 -7.95 19.94
N ARG A 87 10.74 -8.18 20.81
CA ARG A 87 10.99 -9.52 21.34
C ARG A 87 10.94 -9.51 22.84
#